data_9c49cb8d2fb5b01d494efd93b91528ee
#
_entry.id   9c49cb8d2fb5b01d494efd93b91528ee
#
_cell.length_a   1.000
_cell.length_b   1.000
_cell.length_c   1.000
_cell.angle_alpha   90.00
_cell.angle_beta   90.00
_cell.angle_gamma   90.00
#
_symmetry.space_group_name_H-M   'P 1'
#
loop_
_entity.id
_entity.type
_entity.pdbx_description
1 polymer ?
#
loop_
_entity_poly.entity_id
_entity_poly.type
_entity_poly.pdbx_seq_one_letter_code
_entity_poly.pdbx_strand_id
1 'polypeptide(L)'
;MNAAIFILTQNNDVRRTCLKSTLYFLFKNFNAQHRYPVVIFHEGDYDDKAQREILVGVRATCRDLVRFHTLDAADFQVPAHVDADKMARCVALKVVPYWRTVKYRLMCRWWVKHVWKYAAGYEYIMRLDDDSFIEEPISRDLFRIAAESDFVYASNMVSVDCGICNHGFKELLETMYPVKKDFIATMFTPQQLPLRGHTMVAFRAILSITERPLPVLGDAMTVYGMTYYYNNYFIAKTAFWLSDDVQAALTAIDESGLIYYKRLGDAPIHTAVALLHARPEQVQRTVFKYSKYMQRGAFIDDGGEPHAYMPDTYDKSGCITENALAN
;
A
#
# COMPACT_ATOMS: atom_id res chain seq x y z
N MET A 1 -22.59 11.45 -4.61
CA MET A 1 -21.56 10.47 -5.03
C MET A 1 -21.48 9.37 -4.00
N ASN A 2 -21.54 8.13 -4.42
CA ASN A 2 -21.40 6.97 -3.53
C ASN A 2 -19.92 6.56 -3.45
N ALA A 3 -19.21 7.06 -2.43
CA ALA A 3 -17.78 6.82 -2.25
C ALA A 3 -17.44 6.56 -0.77
N ALA A 4 -16.31 5.93 -0.50
CA ALA A 4 -15.84 5.65 0.84
C ALA A 4 -14.33 5.75 0.98
N ILE A 5 -13.85 5.98 2.20
CA ILE A 5 -12.45 6.01 2.58
C ILE A 5 -12.14 4.70 3.29
N PHE A 6 -11.14 3.96 2.80
CA PHE A 6 -10.73 2.66 3.31
C PHE A 6 -9.38 2.76 4.00
N ILE A 7 -9.31 2.27 5.23
CA ILE A 7 -8.10 2.21 6.04
C ILE A 7 -7.92 0.76 6.49
N LEU A 8 -6.75 0.19 6.29
CA LEU A 8 -6.38 -1.13 6.81
C LEU A 8 -5.41 -0.93 7.97
N THR A 9 -5.66 -1.54 9.11
CA THR A 9 -4.85 -1.36 10.31
C THR A 9 -4.61 -2.65 11.09
N GLN A 10 -3.67 -2.61 12.04
CA GLN A 10 -3.38 -3.65 13.02
C GLN A 10 -3.61 -3.10 14.42
N ASN A 11 -4.05 -3.93 15.35
CA ASN A 11 -4.25 -3.53 16.74
C ASN A 11 -2.97 -3.69 17.58
N ASN A 12 -2.09 -2.71 17.50
CA ASN A 12 -0.97 -2.54 18.43
C ASN A 12 -0.81 -1.04 18.76
N ASP A 13 -0.07 -0.71 19.82
CA ASP A 13 0.01 0.65 20.36
C ASP A 13 0.46 1.67 19.32
N VAL A 14 1.49 1.35 18.56
CA VAL A 14 2.01 2.24 17.50
C VAL A 14 0.95 2.49 16.44
N ARG A 15 0.30 1.43 15.94
CA ARG A 15 -0.72 1.56 14.90
C ARG A 15 -1.98 2.25 15.39
N ARG A 16 -2.41 2.03 16.64
CA ARG A 16 -3.51 2.79 17.24
C ARG A 16 -3.20 4.28 17.30
N THR A 17 -1.98 4.65 17.74
CA THR A 17 -1.55 6.05 17.79
C THR A 17 -1.52 6.68 16.39
N CYS A 18 -0.95 5.98 15.42
CA CYS A 18 -0.94 6.45 14.03
C CYS A 18 -2.37 6.61 13.48
N LEU A 19 -3.24 5.63 13.69
CA LEU A 19 -4.63 5.65 13.22
C LEU A 19 -5.42 6.83 13.82
N LYS A 20 -5.26 7.11 15.13
CA LYS A 20 -5.84 8.30 15.77
C LYS A 20 -5.41 9.58 15.06
N SER A 21 -4.10 9.71 14.77
CA SER A 21 -3.55 10.86 14.05
C SER A 21 -4.07 10.95 12.62
N THR A 22 -4.10 9.83 11.91
CA THR A 22 -4.65 9.75 10.54
C THR A 22 -6.10 10.22 10.50
N LEU A 23 -6.94 9.73 11.39
CA LEU A 23 -8.34 10.15 11.48
C LEU A 23 -8.47 11.63 11.85
N TYR A 24 -7.69 12.11 12.82
CA TYR A 24 -7.69 13.53 13.18
C TYR A 24 -7.39 14.41 11.96
N PHE A 25 -6.30 14.16 11.25
CA PHE A 25 -5.93 14.97 10.08
C PHE A 25 -6.91 14.79 8.91
N LEU A 26 -7.41 13.59 8.69
CA LEU A 26 -8.42 13.31 7.68
C LEU A 26 -9.70 14.14 7.91
N PHE A 27 -10.23 14.12 9.14
CA PHE A 27 -11.44 14.88 9.45
C PHE A 27 -11.18 16.38 9.55
N LYS A 28 -10.05 16.80 10.11
CA LYS A 28 -9.70 18.21 10.21
C LYS A 28 -9.56 18.87 8.84
N ASN A 29 -8.90 18.20 7.92
CA ASN A 29 -8.43 18.80 6.67
C ASN A 29 -9.26 18.40 5.43
N PHE A 30 -10.14 17.40 5.53
CA PHE A 30 -10.94 16.93 4.41
C PHE A 30 -12.35 16.46 4.82
N ASN A 31 -12.47 15.39 5.59
CA ASN A 31 -13.71 14.62 5.65
C ASN A 31 -14.80 15.19 6.59
N ALA A 32 -14.49 16.13 7.49
CA ALA A 32 -15.52 16.83 8.25
C ALA A 32 -16.41 17.68 7.33
N GLN A 33 -15.89 18.20 6.24
CA GLN A 33 -16.63 18.96 5.22
C GLN A 33 -17.38 18.04 4.25
N HIS A 34 -16.71 16.97 3.76
CA HIS A 34 -17.23 16.16 2.65
C HIS A 34 -18.08 14.97 3.10
N ARG A 35 -17.91 14.51 4.36
CA ARG A 35 -18.73 13.53 5.07
C ARG A 35 -18.85 12.15 4.40
N TYR A 36 -17.77 11.65 3.81
CA TYR A 36 -17.70 10.30 3.29
C TYR A 36 -17.57 9.26 4.41
N PRO A 37 -18.18 8.07 4.30
CA PRO A 37 -17.97 6.99 5.24
C PRO A 37 -16.48 6.57 5.25
N VAL A 38 -15.96 6.31 6.44
CA VAL A 38 -14.62 5.76 6.67
C VAL A 38 -14.76 4.33 7.17
N VAL A 39 -14.23 3.37 6.43
CA VAL A 39 -14.26 1.96 6.80
C VAL A 39 -12.86 1.54 7.23
N ILE A 40 -12.73 1.16 8.50
CA ILE A 40 -11.48 0.69 9.10
C ILE A 40 -11.49 -0.84 9.12
N PHE A 41 -10.65 -1.45 8.31
CA PHE A 41 -10.49 -2.89 8.23
C PHE A 41 -9.46 -3.39 9.23
N HIS A 42 -9.77 -4.49 9.95
CA HIS A 42 -8.91 -5.10 10.97
C HIS A 42 -9.14 -6.60 11.08
N GLU A 43 -8.22 -7.32 11.71
CA GLU A 43 -8.25 -8.79 11.84
C GLU A 43 -9.22 -9.32 12.93
N GLY A 44 -10.18 -8.53 13.40
CA GLY A 44 -11.14 -8.92 14.45
C GLY A 44 -10.66 -8.59 15.87
N ASP A 45 -9.56 -7.90 16.01
CA ASP A 45 -8.87 -7.59 17.26
C ASP A 45 -9.21 -6.19 17.85
N TYR A 46 -10.10 -5.42 17.22
CA TYR A 46 -10.62 -4.16 17.73
C TYR A 46 -11.98 -4.40 18.42
N ASP A 47 -11.94 -4.61 19.73
CA ASP A 47 -13.15 -4.65 20.56
C ASP A 47 -13.79 -3.24 20.72
N ASP A 48 -14.95 -3.15 21.35
CA ASP A 48 -15.67 -1.90 21.57
C ASP A 48 -14.85 -0.86 22.35
N LYS A 49 -13.94 -1.27 23.24
CA LYS A 49 -13.08 -0.37 23.99
C LYS A 49 -12.03 0.22 23.05
N ALA A 50 -11.33 -0.59 22.30
CA ALA A 50 -10.32 -0.15 21.35
C ALA A 50 -10.92 0.76 20.27
N GLN A 51 -12.15 0.45 19.78
CA GLN A 51 -12.86 1.31 18.83
C GLN A 51 -13.17 2.69 19.43
N ARG A 52 -13.67 2.74 20.67
CA ARG A 52 -13.93 4.02 21.36
C ARG A 52 -12.65 4.83 21.55
N GLU A 53 -11.54 4.21 21.90
CA GLU A 53 -10.23 4.87 22.05
C GLU A 53 -9.75 5.50 20.75
N ILE A 54 -9.95 4.81 19.61
CA ILE A 54 -9.62 5.37 18.29
C ILE A 54 -10.48 6.58 17.95
N LEU A 55 -11.76 6.56 18.30
CA LEU A 55 -12.70 7.62 17.96
C LEU A 55 -12.53 8.91 18.79
N VAL A 56 -11.66 8.92 19.81
CA VAL A 56 -11.35 10.13 20.58
C VAL A 56 -10.83 11.24 19.67
N GLY A 57 -9.97 10.94 18.69
CA GLY A 57 -9.42 11.89 17.72
C GLY A 57 -10.43 12.38 16.65
N VAL A 58 -11.67 11.86 16.65
CA VAL A 58 -12.72 12.23 15.72
C VAL A 58 -13.78 13.09 16.40
N ARG A 59 -14.10 14.25 15.81
CA ARG A 59 -15.17 15.12 16.31
C ARG A 59 -16.46 14.33 16.51
N ALA A 60 -17.16 14.57 17.61
CA ALA A 60 -18.37 13.84 17.97
C ALA A 60 -19.43 13.80 16.83
N THR A 61 -19.58 14.90 16.08
CA THR A 61 -20.49 15.04 14.94
C THR A 61 -20.06 14.26 13.68
N CYS A 62 -18.90 13.60 13.71
CA CYS A 62 -18.36 12.84 12.58
C CYS A 62 -18.11 11.36 12.91
N ARG A 63 -18.32 10.96 14.19
CA ARG A 63 -18.05 9.56 14.61
C ARG A 63 -18.97 8.55 13.95
N ASP A 64 -20.17 8.93 13.59
CA ASP A 64 -21.14 8.13 12.83
C ASP A 64 -20.67 7.76 11.43
N LEU A 65 -19.70 8.49 10.88
CA LEU A 65 -19.08 8.19 9.59
C LEU A 65 -18.04 7.08 9.66
N VAL A 66 -17.50 6.76 10.85
CA VAL A 66 -16.46 5.76 11.02
C VAL A 66 -17.06 4.41 11.38
N ARG A 67 -16.72 3.39 10.62
CA ARG A 67 -17.15 2.01 10.83
C ARG A 67 -15.94 1.09 10.89
N PHE A 68 -15.93 0.17 11.85
CA PHE A 68 -14.95 -0.90 11.92
C PHE A 68 -15.51 -2.14 11.22
N HIS A 69 -14.67 -2.77 10.40
CA HIS A 69 -15.03 -3.95 9.64
C HIS A 69 -13.99 -5.05 9.86
N THR A 70 -14.44 -6.17 10.45
CA THR A 70 -13.58 -7.34 10.60
C THR A 70 -13.35 -7.98 9.22
N LEU A 71 -12.08 -8.19 8.89
CA LEU A 71 -11.67 -8.88 7.68
C LEU A 71 -12.13 -10.33 7.69
N ASP A 72 -12.46 -10.84 6.52
CA ASP A 72 -12.58 -12.28 6.33
C ASP A 72 -11.20 -12.93 6.55
N ALA A 73 -11.13 -13.88 7.48
CA ALA A 73 -9.88 -14.55 7.79
C ALA A 73 -9.24 -15.23 6.57
N ALA A 74 -10.04 -15.66 5.59
CA ALA A 74 -9.57 -16.25 4.35
C ALA A 74 -8.76 -15.25 3.49
N ASP A 75 -9.01 -13.94 3.61
CA ASP A 75 -8.28 -12.92 2.86
C ASP A 75 -6.82 -12.77 3.28
N PHE A 76 -6.50 -13.19 4.51
CA PHE A 76 -5.15 -13.11 5.10
C PHE A 76 -4.47 -14.48 5.26
N GLN A 77 -4.92 -15.47 4.50
CA GLN A 77 -4.27 -16.77 4.41
C GLN A 77 -3.35 -16.83 3.20
N VAL A 78 -2.28 -17.62 3.33
CA VAL A 78 -1.41 -17.96 2.21
C VAL A 78 -2.24 -18.77 1.21
N PRO A 79 -2.38 -18.32 -0.05
CA PRO A 79 -3.23 -19.00 -1.01
C PRO A 79 -2.65 -20.36 -1.42
N ALA A 80 -3.53 -21.28 -1.83
CA ALA A 80 -3.16 -22.67 -2.12
C ALA A 80 -2.14 -22.82 -3.28
N HIS A 81 -2.06 -21.85 -4.19
CA HIS A 81 -1.06 -21.87 -5.28
C HIS A 81 0.35 -21.47 -4.82
N VAL A 82 0.50 -21.00 -3.56
CA VAL A 82 1.79 -20.60 -2.99
C VAL A 82 2.35 -21.74 -2.15
N ASP A 83 3.56 -22.17 -2.48
CA ASP A 83 4.34 -23.07 -1.63
C ASP A 83 4.77 -22.31 -0.36
N ALA A 84 4.13 -22.63 0.76
CA ALA A 84 4.33 -21.97 2.05
C ALA A 84 5.77 -22.15 2.57
N ASP A 85 6.38 -23.33 2.37
CA ASP A 85 7.74 -23.63 2.82
C ASP A 85 8.75 -22.84 1.98
N LYS A 86 8.54 -22.76 0.68
CA LYS A 86 9.33 -21.94 -0.23
C LYS A 86 9.25 -20.46 0.15
N MET A 87 8.06 -19.95 0.42
CA MET A 87 7.84 -18.58 0.89
C MET A 87 8.54 -18.34 2.23
N ALA A 88 8.40 -19.23 3.20
CA ALA A 88 9.04 -19.11 4.51
C ALA A 88 10.56 -19.05 4.38
N ARG A 89 11.16 -19.89 3.53
CA ARG A 89 12.61 -19.84 3.23
C ARG A 89 13.03 -18.49 2.63
N CYS A 90 12.26 -17.95 1.68
CA CYS A 90 12.55 -16.63 1.10
C CYS A 90 12.46 -15.50 2.15
N VAL A 91 11.46 -15.54 3.01
CA VAL A 91 11.29 -14.56 4.10
C VAL A 91 12.41 -14.66 5.13
N ALA A 92 12.86 -15.86 5.48
CA ALA A 92 13.92 -16.11 6.46
C ALA A 92 15.28 -15.52 6.05
N LEU A 93 15.54 -15.33 4.76
CA LEU A 93 16.78 -14.73 4.26
C LEU A 93 16.97 -13.26 4.65
N LYS A 94 15.92 -12.58 5.09
CA LYS A 94 15.95 -11.18 5.59
C LYS A 94 16.77 -10.24 4.71
N VAL A 95 16.48 -10.20 3.41
CA VAL A 95 17.16 -9.29 2.46
C VAL A 95 16.89 -7.85 2.88
N VAL A 96 17.88 -7.22 3.48
CA VAL A 96 17.83 -5.83 3.96
C VAL A 96 18.25 -4.90 2.81
N PRO A 97 17.63 -3.73 2.63
CA PRO A 97 16.57 -3.08 3.45
C PRO A 97 15.13 -3.54 3.13
N TYR A 98 14.94 -4.47 2.24
CA TYR A 98 13.64 -4.80 1.65
C TYR A 98 12.93 -5.96 2.33
N TRP A 99 13.46 -6.43 3.45
CA TRP A 99 12.81 -7.49 4.23
C TRP A 99 11.43 -7.06 4.73
N ARG A 100 10.49 -7.96 4.56
CA ARG A 100 9.11 -7.81 5.05
C ARG A 100 8.57 -9.17 5.48
N THR A 101 7.69 -9.16 6.48
CA THR A 101 7.03 -10.37 7.02
C THR A 101 6.08 -11.00 6.01
N VAL A 102 5.59 -12.20 6.33
CA VAL A 102 4.49 -12.86 5.60
C VAL A 102 3.23 -11.98 5.65
N LYS A 103 2.87 -11.44 6.82
CA LYS A 103 1.71 -10.53 6.97
C LYS A 103 1.77 -9.33 6.03
N TYR A 104 2.95 -8.73 5.84
CA TYR A 104 3.11 -7.64 4.89
C TYR A 104 2.78 -8.06 3.45
N ARG A 105 3.20 -9.28 3.05
CA ARG A 105 2.92 -9.81 1.71
C ARG A 105 1.42 -10.07 1.53
N LEU A 106 0.77 -10.60 2.56
CA LEU A 106 -0.69 -10.82 2.57
C LEU A 106 -1.45 -9.48 2.56
N MET A 107 -0.94 -8.46 3.25
CA MET A 107 -1.48 -7.09 3.17
C MET A 107 -1.38 -6.52 1.74
N CYS A 108 -0.23 -6.68 1.06
CA CYS A 108 -0.11 -6.29 -0.35
C CYS A 108 -1.13 -7.05 -1.22
N ARG A 109 -1.25 -8.38 -1.02
CA ARG A 109 -2.27 -9.19 -1.71
C ARG A 109 -3.68 -8.68 -1.46
N TRP A 110 -4.01 -8.33 -0.21
CA TRP A 110 -5.34 -7.83 0.14
C TRP A 110 -5.68 -6.57 -0.64
N TRP A 111 -4.77 -5.60 -0.71
CA TRP A 111 -4.94 -4.40 -1.52
C TRP A 111 -5.01 -4.68 -3.03
N VAL A 112 -4.31 -5.72 -3.51
CA VAL A 112 -4.33 -6.11 -4.94
C VAL A 112 -5.62 -6.84 -5.31
N LYS A 113 -6.06 -7.81 -4.49
CA LYS A 113 -7.12 -8.76 -4.86
C LYS A 113 -8.42 -8.57 -4.08
N HIS A 114 -8.32 -8.47 -2.75
CA HIS A 114 -9.49 -8.66 -1.90
C HIS A 114 -10.24 -7.36 -1.61
N VAL A 115 -9.59 -6.21 -1.62
CA VAL A 115 -10.23 -4.92 -1.35
C VAL A 115 -11.42 -4.64 -2.27
N TRP A 116 -11.36 -5.11 -3.50
CA TRP A 116 -12.37 -4.83 -4.52
C TRP A 116 -13.73 -5.45 -4.21
N LYS A 117 -13.80 -6.59 -3.51
CA LYS A 117 -15.06 -7.16 -3.04
C LYS A 117 -15.76 -6.25 -2.03
N TYR A 118 -15.00 -5.55 -1.19
CA TYR A 118 -15.54 -4.58 -0.23
C TYR A 118 -15.87 -3.24 -0.89
N ALA A 119 -15.22 -2.94 -2.00
CA ALA A 119 -15.44 -1.74 -2.78
C ALA A 119 -16.70 -1.80 -3.67
N ALA A 120 -17.23 -2.99 -3.96
CA ALA A 120 -18.31 -3.22 -4.94
C ALA A 120 -19.59 -2.40 -4.70
N GLY A 121 -19.82 -1.93 -3.46
CA GLY A 121 -20.96 -1.06 -3.12
C GLY A 121 -20.72 0.43 -3.37
N TYR A 122 -19.52 0.84 -3.82
CA TYR A 122 -19.13 2.24 -4.01
C TYR A 122 -18.72 2.51 -5.45
N GLU A 123 -18.94 3.73 -5.94
CA GLU A 123 -18.45 4.18 -7.26
C GLU A 123 -16.95 4.45 -7.23
N TYR A 124 -16.48 5.02 -6.12
CA TYR A 124 -15.08 5.31 -5.86
C TYR A 124 -14.68 4.92 -4.44
N ILE A 125 -13.46 4.49 -4.27
CA ILE A 125 -12.83 4.36 -2.97
C ILE A 125 -11.58 5.23 -2.89
N MET A 126 -11.28 5.72 -1.68
CA MET A 126 -9.99 6.30 -1.33
C MET A 126 -9.29 5.36 -0.36
N ARG A 127 -8.08 4.92 -0.68
CA ARG A 127 -7.19 4.34 0.32
C ARG A 127 -6.50 5.46 1.08
N LEU A 128 -6.41 5.32 2.38
CA LEU A 128 -5.50 6.06 3.23
C LEU A 128 -4.87 5.08 4.22
N ASP A 129 -3.54 4.97 4.25
CA ASP A 129 -2.90 4.11 5.24
C ASP A 129 -3.10 4.66 6.65
N ASP A 130 -3.07 3.78 7.65
CA ASP A 130 -3.29 4.14 9.06
C ASP A 130 -2.18 5.04 9.68
N ASP A 131 -1.14 5.34 8.90
CA ASP A 131 -0.04 6.23 9.25
C ASP A 131 0.19 7.36 8.22
N SER A 132 -0.87 7.76 7.54
CA SER A 132 -0.86 8.73 6.44
C SER A 132 -1.62 10.00 6.81
N PHE A 133 -0.99 11.16 6.65
CA PHE A 133 -1.50 12.43 7.14
C PHE A 133 -1.76 13.43 6.01
N ILE A 134 -2.98 13.94 5.94
CA ILE A 134 -3.36 15.08 5.07
C ILE A 134 -3.04 16.35 5.87
N GLU A 135 -1.93 17.03 5.59
CA GLU A 135 -1.39 18.09 6.44
C GLU A 135 -1.98 19.49 6.19
N GLU A 136 -2.77 19.65 5.15
CA GLU A 136 -3.40 20.96 4.84
C GLU A 136 -4.87 20.79 4.48
N PRO A 137 -5.70 21.83 4.70
CA PRO A 137 -7.10 21.79 4.31
C PRO A 137 -7.29 21.60 2.82
N ILE A 138 -8.12 20.62 2.44
CA ILE A 138 -8.53 20.35 1.07
C ILE A 138 -10.01 20.73 0.94
N SER A 139 -10.25 21.92 0.40
CA SER A 139 -11.62 22.42 0.22
C SER A 139 -12.36 21.77 -0.95
N ARG A 140 -11.61 21.28 -1.94
CA ARG A 140 -12.18 20.63 -3.12
C ARG A 140 -12.49 19.17 -2.81
N ASP A 141 -13.63 18.71 -3.30
CA ASP A 141 -14.02 17.32 -3.17
C ASP A 141 -13.21 16.44 -4.13
N LEU A 142 -12.29 15.67 -3.57
CA LEU A 142 -11.37 14.83 -4.34
C LEU A 142 -12.09 13.71 -5.11
N PHE A 143 -13.16 13.16 -4.55
CA PHE A 143 -13.95 12.15 -5.25
C PHE A 143 -14.74 12.75 -6.42
N ARG A 144 -15.27 13.95 -6.20
CA ARG A 144 -15.96 14.66 -7.27
C ARG A 144 -15.03 15.03 -8.41
N ILE A 145 -13.82 15.49 -8.11
CA ILE A 145 -12.78 15.73 -9.13
C ILE A 145 -12.48 14.45 -9.90
N ALA A 146 -12.29 13.32 -9.20
CA ALA A 146 -11.98 12.04 -9.84
C ALA A 146 -13.12 11.63 -10.79
N ALA A 147 -14.37 11.82 -10.40
CA ALA A 147 -15.53 11.48 -11.22
C ALA A 147 -15.71 12.42 -12.44
N GLU A 148 -15.60 13.74 -12.23
CA GLU A 148 -15.73 14.73 -13.29
C GLU A 148 -14.60 14.61 -14.34
N SER A 149 -13.42 14.16 -13.92
CA SER A 149 -12.25 13.95 -14.78
C SER A 149 -12.10 12.49 -15.26
N ASP A 150 -13.02 11.61 -14.91
CA ASP A 150 -13.03 10.18 -15.25
C ASP A 150 -11.73 9.45 -14.83
N PHE A 151 -11.15 9.82 -13.66
CA PHE A 151 -9.98 9.11 -13.15
C PHE A 151 -10.34 7.69 -12.77
N VAL A 152 -9.54 6.72 -13.19
CA VAL A 152 -9.63 5.33 -12.74
C VAL A 152 -8.66 5.05 -11.60
N TYR A 153 -7.58 5.84 -11.52
CA TYR A 153 -6.58 5.77 -10.45
C TYR A 153 -5.88 7.11 -10.28
N ALA A 154 -5.85 7.62 -9.08
CA ALA A 154 -5.12 8.85 -8.76
C ALA A 154 -4.39 8.71 -7.41
N SER A 155 -3.12 9.13 -7.37
CA SER A 155 -2.27 9.12 -6.18
C SER A 155 -1.69 10.51 -5.92
N ASN A 156 -1.10 10.73 -4.76
CA ASN A 156 -0.49 12.01 -4.41
C ASN A 156 0.89 12.21 -5.06
N MET A 157 1.71 11.17 -5.08
CA MET A 157 3.09 11.25 -5.55
C MET A 157 3.51 10.04 -6.38
N VAL A 158 4.63 10.20 -7.07
CA VAL A 158 5.31 9.13 -7.80
C VAL A 158 6.67 8.86 -7.15
N SER A 159 7.08 7.61 -7.11
CA SER A 159 8.36 7.16 -6.57
C SER A 159 8.93 6.04 -7.43
N VAL A 160 10.12 5.56 -7.11
CA VAL A 160 10.77 4.42 -7.77
C VAL A 160 10.98 3.31 -6.76
N ASP A 161 10.41 2.14 -7.02
CA ASP A 161 10.61 0.95 -6.19
C ASP A 161 11.92 0.24 -6.55
N CYS A 162 12.41 -0.54 -5.61
CA CYS A 162 13.68 -1.24 -5.73
C CYS A 162 13.62 -2.39 -6.73
N GLY A 163 14.60 -2.46 -7.62
CA GLY A 163 14.69 -3.48 -8.64
C GLY A 163 14.75 -4.92 -8.10
N ILE A 164 15.32 -5.16 -6.91
CA ILE A 164 15.29 -6.48 -6.27
C ILE A 164 13.87 -6.95 -6.00
N CYS A 165 13.01 -6.04 -5.53
CA CYS A 165 11.61 -6.36 -5.22
C CYS A 165 10.76 -6.58 -6.47
N ASN A 166 11.15 -5.92 -7.57
CA ASN A 166 10.45 -6.00 -8.85
C ASN A 166 11.04 -7.05 -9.80
N HIS A 167 12.05 -7.82 -9.36
CA HIS A 167 12.71 -8.81 -10.20
C HIS A 167 11.72 -9.87 -10.71
N GLY A 168 11.68 -10.04 -12.03
CA GLY A 168 10.73 -10.91 -12.72
C GLY A 168 9.38 -10.24 -13.07
N PHE A 169 9.10 -9.03 -12.54
CA PHE A 169 7.82 -8.37 -12.81
C PHE A 169 7.73 -7.79 -14.22
N LYS A 170 8.83 -7.19 -14.70
CA LYS A 170 8.92 -6.72 -16.09
C LYS A 170 8.66 -7.86 -17.09
N GLU A 171 9.35 -8.96 -16.91
CA GLU A 171 9.26 -10.15 -17.77
C GLU A 171 7.85 -10.78 -17.72
N LEU A 172 7.23 -10.80 -16.54
CA LEU A 172 5.83 -11.24 -16.41
C LEU A 172 4.90 -10.34 -17.23
N LEU A 173 5.00 -9.02 -17.08
CA LEU A 173 4.16 -8.07 -17.82
C LEU A 173 4.38 -8.18 -19.34
N GLU A 174 5.62 -8.32 -19.80
CA GLU A 174 5.95 -8.52 -21.23
C GLU A 174 5.39 -9.83 -21.80
N THR A 175 5.28 -10.85 -20.95
CA THR A 175 4.65 -12.12 -21.30
C THR A 175 3.13 -11.99 -21.40
N MET A 176 2.51 -11.28 -20.43
CA MET A 176 1.07 -11.04 -20.42
C MET A 176 0.62 -10.10 -21.55
N TYR A 177 1.46 -9.13 -21.90
CA TYR A 177 1.14 -8.08 -22.88
C TYR A 177 2.22 -7.95 -23.97
N PRO A 178 2.40 -8.96 -24.82
CA PRO A 178 3.51 -8.99 -25.78
C PRO A 178 3.51 -7.84 -26.79
N VAL A 179 2.33 -7.28 -27.08
CA VAL A 179 2.18 -6.13 -28.00
C VAL A 179 2.46 -4.78 -27.31
N LYS A 180 2.64 -4.75 -26.01
CA LYS A 180 2.92 -3.53 -25.22
C LYS A 180 4.35 -3.50 -24.65
N LYS A 181 5.27 -4.34 -25.12
CA LYS A 181 6.64 -4.46 -24.54
C LYS A 181 7.39 -3.13 -24.47
N ASP A 182 7.34 -2.34 -25.53
CA ASP A 182 8.02 -1.04 -25.56
C ASP A 182 7.43 -0.07 -24.51
N PHE A 183 6.12 -0.07 -24.36
CA PHE A 183 5.46 0.72 -23.33
C PHE A 183 5.80 0.22 -21.91
N ILE A 184 5.78 -1.10 -21.69
CA ILE A 184 6.18 -1.70 -20.42
C ILE A 184 7.62 -1.31 -20.07
N ALA A 185 8.53 -1.34 -21.04
CA ALA A 185 9.93 -0.95 -20.82
C ALA A 185 10.07 0.48 -20.27
N THR A 186 9.18 1.41 -20.63
CA THR A 186 9.20 2.80 -20.12
C THR A 186 8.87 2.93 -18.64
N MET A 187 8.21 1.93 -18.05
CA MET A 187 7.88 1.93 -16.62
C MET A 187 9.07 1.54 -15.73
N PHE A 188 10.11 0.95 -16.32
CA PHE A 188 11.22 0.34 -15.60
C PHE A 188 12.55 1.04 -15.86
N THR A 189 13.32 1.24 -14.81
CA THR A 189 14.65 1.82 -14.86
C THR A 189 15.69 0.76 -14.50
N PRO A 190 16.70 0.48 -15.35
CA PRO A 190 17.73 -0.49 -15.02
C PRO A 190 18.59 0.00 -13.86
N GLN A 191 18.88 -0.92 -12.93
CA GLN A 191 19.72 -0.71 -11.76
C GLN A 191 20.80 -1.77 -11.75
N GLN A 192 22.08 -1.36 -11.68
CA GLN A 192 23.20 -2.30 -11.56
C GLN A 192 23.43 -2.63 -10.09
N LEU A 193 23.29 -3.89 -9.75
CA LEU A 193 23.61 -4.39 -8.40
C LEU A 193 24.97 -5.05 -8.43
N PRO A 194 25.95 -4.53 -7.69
CA PRO A 194 27.25 -5.21 -7.53
C PRO A 194 27.04 -6.54 -6.82
N LEU A 195 27.62 -7.61 -7.33
CA LEU A 195 27.48 -8.98 -6.78
C LEU A 195 28.26 -9.18 -5.47
N ARG A 196 28.34 -8.16 -4.62
CA ARG A 196 29.04 -8.15 -3.35
C ARG A 196 28.14 -7.70 -2.21
N GLY A 197 28.45 -8.16 -1.01
CA GLY A 197 27.74 -7.78 0.22
C GLY A 197 26.54 -8.66 0.55
N HIS A 198 26.04 -8.51 1.79
CA HIS A 198 25.02 -9.36 2.39
C HIS A 198 23.69 -9.40 1.58
N THR A 199 23.24 -8.24 1.10
CA THR A 199 22.01 -8.14 0.30
C THR A 199 22.08 -8.98 -0.96
N MET A 200 23.23 -9.00 -1.65
CA MET A 200 23.41 -9.80 -2.85
C MET A 200 23.48 -11.29 -2.58
N VAL A 201 24.15 -11.70 -1.50
CA VAL A 201 24.19 -13.10 -1.07
C VAL A 201 22.78 -13.60 -0.79
N ALA A 202 22.00 -12.83 -0.04
CA ALA A 202 20.62 -13.17 0.29
C ALA A 202 19.70 -13.17 -0.96
N PHE A 203 19.90 -12.22 -1.88
CA PHE A 203 19.12 -12.18 -3.13
C PHE A 203 19.45 -13.36 -4.05
N ARG A 204 20.74 -13.74 -4.19
CA ARG A 204 21.15 -14.97 -4.89
C ARG A 204 20.52 -16.22 -4.29
N ALA A 205 20.43 -16.29 -2.97
CA ALA A 205 19.75 -17.39 -2.30
C ALA A 205 18.26 -17.42 -2.61
N ILE A 206 17.58 -16.25 -2.69
CA ILE A 206 16.19 -16.17 -3.17
C ILE A 206 16.08 -16.71 -4.59
N LEU A 207 16.95 -16.28 -5.51
CA LEU A 207 16.93 -16.77 -6.88
C LEU A 207 17.13 -18.28 -6.95
N SER A 208 18.03 -18.86 -6.13
CA SER A 208 18.23 -20.31 -6.07
C SER A 208 17.01 -21.09 -5.59
N ILE A 209 16.14 -20.46 -4.79
CA ILE A 209 14.89 -21.04 -4.32
C ILE A 209 13.78 -20.89 -5.39
N THR A 210 13.76 -19.75 -6.10
CA THR A 210 12.62 -19.33 -6.93
C THR A 210 12.81 -19.59 -8.41
N GLU A 211 14.04 -19.68 -8.91
CA GLU A 211 14.36 -19.79 -10.34
C GLU A 211 15.21 -21.03 -10.64
N ARG A 212 14.81 -21.77 -11.67
CA ARG A 212 15.59 -22.89 -12.20
C ARG A 212 15.43 -22.94 -13.72
N PRO A 213 16.52 -22.96 -14.50
CA PRO A 213 17.91 -22.86 -14.04
C PRO A 213 18.25 -21.48 -13.47
N LEU A 214 19.26 -21.44 -12.59
CA LEU A 214 19.78 -20.17 -12.10
C LEU A 214 20.29 -19.31 -13.26
N PRO A 215 19.97 -18.03 -13.32
CA PRO A 215 20.55 -17.13 -14.30
C PRO A 215 22.08 -17.10 -14.15
N VAL A 216 22.79 -17.08 -15.29
CA VAL A 216 24.25 -16.87 -15.28
C VAL A 216 24.52 -15.45 -14.81
N LEU A 217 25.14 -15.33 -13.63
CA LEU A 217 25.45 -14.05 -13.01
C LEU A 217 26.89 -13.67 -13.34
N GLY A 218 27.07 -12.57 -14.08
CA GLY A 218 28.38 -11.92 -14.26
C GLY A 218 28.87 -11.20 -12.99
N ASP A 219 29.75 -10.22 -13.13
CA ASP A 219 30.28 -9.43 -12.01
C ASP A 219 29.24 -8.45 -11.42
N ALA A 220 28.20 -8.14 -12.17
CA ALA A 220 27.05 -7.36 -11.76
C ALA A 220 25.76 -7.96 -12.33
N MET A 221 24.66 -7.74 -11.64
CA MET A 221 23.33 -8.13 -12.11
C MET A 221 22.50 -6.89 -12.37
N THR A 222 21.84 -6.84 -13.54
CA THR A 222 20.84 -5.82 -13.83
C THR A 222 19.49 -6.24 -13.24
N VAL A 223 18.94 -5.39 -12.41
CA VAL A 223 17.53 -5.47 -11.95
C VAL A 223 16.80 -4.20 -12.39
N TYR A 224 15.48 -4.25 -12.39
CA TYR A 224 14.68 -3.14 -12.90
C TYR A 224 13.84 -2.53 -11.76
N GLY A 225 14.20 -1.31 -11.36
CA GLY A 225 13.35 -0.49 -10.51
C GLY A 225 12.12 -0.05 -11.32
N MET A 226 10.96 -0.02 -10.67
CA MET A 226 9.74 0.43 -11.33
C MET A 226 9.31 1.80 -10.82
N THR A 227 9.03 2.72 -11.73
CA THR A 227 8.34 3.97 -11.41
C THR A 227 6.89 3.65 -11.07
N TYR A 228 6.41 4.10 -9.92
CA TYR A 228 5.06 3.78 -9.46
C TYR A 228 4.38 4.97 -8.79
N TYR A 229 3.06 5.00 -8.87
CA TYR A 229 2.21 5.86 -8.08
C TYR A 229 2.18 5.38 -6.64
N TYR A 230 2.63 6.24 -5.71
CA TYR A 230 2.74 5.90 -4.30
C TYR A 230 1.36 5.68 -3.69
N ASN A 231 1.06 4.45 -3.27
CA ASN A 231 -0.30 4.00 -3.02
C ASN A 231 -0.74 3.97 -1.55
N ASN A 232 0.02 4.61 -0.65
CA ASN A 232 -0.43 4.81 0.73
C ASN A 232 -1.63 5.79 0.82
N TYR A 233 -1.85 6.53 -0.26
CA TYR A 233 -3.04 7.25 -0.62
C TYR A 233 -3.32 7.04 -2.10
N PHE A 234 -4.55 6.66 -2.42
CA PHE A 234 -5.06 6.71 -3.78
C PHE A 234 -6.58 6.88 -3.79
N ILE A 235 -7.11 7.37 -4.92
CA ILE A 235 -8.52 7.27 -5.28
C ILE A 235 -8.63 6.33 -6.47
N ALA A 236 -9.61 5.43 -6.42
CA ALA A 236 -9.82 4.43 -7.45
C ALA A 236 -11.30 4.32 -7.85
N LYS A 237 -11.57 4.24 -9.16
CA LYS A 237 -12.91 3.99 -9.72
C LYS A 237 -13.21 2.50 -9.64
N THR A 238 -14.16 2.11 -8.80
CA THR A 238 -14.44 0.70 -8.50
C THR A 238 -14.79 -0.13 -9.74
N ALA A 239 -15.59 0.41 -10.64
CA ALA A 239 -15.99 -0.30 -11.86
C ALA A 239 -14.82 -0.66 -12.77
N PHE A 240 -13.77 0.17 -12.83
CA PHE A 240 -12.54 -0.15 -13.56
C PHE A 240 -11.82 -1.34 -12.93
N TRP A 241 -11.62 -1.31 -11.62
CA TRP A 241 -10.88 -2.35 -10.90
C TRP A 241 -11.65 -3.68 -10.82
N LEU A 242 -12.98 -3.65 -10.91
CA LEU A 242 -13.82 -4.84 -10.97
C LEU A 242 -14.07 -5.37 -12.39
N SER A 243 -13.53 -4.72 -13.43
CA SER A 243 -13.69 -5.22 -14.82
C SER A 243 -12.95 -6.55 -15.00
N ASP A 244 -13.49 -7.41 -15.87
CA ASP A 244 -12.96 -8.76 -16.09
C ASP A 244 -11.49 -8.75 -16.50
N ASP A 245 -11.09 -7.87 -17.41
CA ASP A 245 -9.72 -7.75 -17.89
C ASP A 245 -8.75 -7.35 -16.76
N VAL A 246 -9.14 -6.41 -15.89
CA VAL A 246 -8.34 -5.97 -14.75
C VAL A 246 -8.26 -7.10 -13.71
N GLN A 247 -9.37 -7.77 -13.42
CA GLN A 247 -9.39 -8.88 -12.47
C GLN A 247 -8.58 -10.09 -12.97
N ALA A 248 -8.60 -10.37 -14.27
CA ALA A 248 -7.74 -11.39 -14.88
C ALA A 248 -6.26 -11.04 -14.74
N ALA A 249 -5.89 -9.78 -14.99
CA ALA A 249 -4.52 -9.30 -14.82
C ALA A 249 -4.05 -9.42 -13.36
N LEU A 250 -4.85 -8.96 -12.41
CA LEU A 250 -4.54 -9.07 -10.97
C LEU A 250 -4.43 -10.54 -10.52
N THR A 251 -5.24 -11.43 -11.09
CA THR A 251 -5.17 -12.87 -10.82
C THR A 251 -3.87 -13.48 -11.36
N ALA A 252 -3.50 -13.19 -12.59
CA ALA A 252 -2.26 -13.69 -13.18
C ALA A 252 -1.01 -13.20 -12.41
N ILE A 253 -1.03 -11.95 -11.93
CA ILE A 253 0.06 -11.41 -11.11
C ILE A 253 0.10 -12.11 -9.74
N ASP A 254 -1.04 -12.34 -9.09
CA ASP A 254 -1.12 -13.08 -7.81
C ASP A 254 -0.58 -14.50 -7.96
N GLU A 255 -1.02 -15.21 -9.00
CA GLU A 255 -0.61 -16.60 -9.31
C GLU A 255 0.87 -16.72 -9.70
N SER A 256 1.52 -15.65 -10.17
CA SER A 256 2.95 -15.64 -10.47
C SER A 256 3.83 -15.92 -9.23
N GLY A 257 3.32 -15.69 -8.05
CA GLY A 257 4.04 -15.85 -6.78
C GLY A 257 5.01 -14.72 -6.44
N LEU A 258 5.15 -13.69 -7.27
CA LEU A 258 6.12 -12.59 -7.06
C LEU A 258 5.87 -11.83 -5.74
N ILE A 259 4.60 -11.63 -5.35
CA ILE A 259 4.23 -11.01 -4.07
C ILE A 259 4.84 -11.81 -2.91
N TYR A 260 4.80 -13.15 -2.98
CA TYR A 260 5.15 -14.03 -1.88
C TYR A 260 6.64 -14.35 -1.82
N TYR A 261 7.26 -14.59 -2.96
CA TYR A 261 8.66 -15.04 -3.01
C TYR A 261 9.65 -13.87 -3.09
N LYS A 262 9.31 -12.80 -3.83
CA LYS A 262 10.20 -11.67 -4.12
C LYS A 262 9.78 -10.36 -3.47
N ARG A 263 8.64 -10.33 -2.76
CA ARG A 263 8.11 -9.13 -2.10
C ARG A 263 7.66 -8.06 -3.10
N LEU A 264 7.15 -8.45 -4.27
CA LEU A 264 6.51 -7.47 -5.15
C LEU A 264 5.40 -6.73 -4.39
N GLY A 265 5.49 -5.40 -4.37
CA GLY A 265 4.54 -4.54 -3.64
C GLY A 265 3.25 -4.31 -4.40
N ASP A 266 2.22 -3.92 -3.68
CA ASP A 266 0.92 -3.56 -4.26
C ASP A 266 0.97 -2.26 -5.10
N ALA A 267 1.85 -1.32 -4.76
CA ALA A 267 1.99 -0.07 -5.51
C ALA A 267 2.50 -0.25 -6.95
N PRO A 268 3.59 -0.99 -7.21
CA PRO A 268 3.98 -1.35 -8.57
C PRO A 268 2.88 -2.10 -9.34
N ILE A 269 2.16 -3.02 -8.68
CA ILE A 269 1.08 -3.78 -9.31
C ILE A 269 -0.07 -2.86 -9.73
N HIS A 270 -0.58 -2.03 -8.80
CA HIS A 270 -1.64 -1.08 -9.12
C HIS A 270 -1.23 -0.13 -10.25
N THR A 271 -0.01 0.38 -10.21
CA THR A 271 0.51 1.27 -11.26
C THR A 271 0.55 0.58 -12.62
N ALA A 272 1.12 -0.63 -12.69
CA ALA A 272 1.23 -1.36 -13.94
C ALA A 272 -0.16 -1.67 -14.54
N VAL A 273 -1.08 -2.18 -13.71
CA VAL A 273 -2.43 -2.52 -14.16
C VAL A 273 -3.20 -1.27 -14.60
N ALA A 274 -3.14 -0.18 -13.83
CA ALA A 274 -3.79 1.07 -14.22
C ALA A 274 -3.26 1.59 -15.57
N LEU A 275 -1.93 1.66 -15.75
CA LEU A 275 -1.31 2.16 -16.98
C LEU A 275 -1.53 1.24 -18.19
N LEU A 276 -1.66 -0.06 -17.97
CA LEU A 276 -1.88 -1.03 -19.05
C LEU A 276 -3.33 -1.12 -19.54
N HIS A 277 -4.30 -0.78 -18.68
CA HIS A 277 -5.73 -0.95 -18.97
C HIS A 277 -6.51 0.37 -19.11
N ALA A 278 -5.94 1.49 -18.65
CA ALA A 278 -6.60 2.79 -18.74
C ALA A 278 -5.99 3.67 -19.85
N ARG A 279 -6.70 4.72 -20.20
CA ARG A 279 -6.14 5.81 -21.01
C ARG A 279 -5.20 6.65 -20.12
N PRO A 280 -4.14 7.27 -20.68
CA PRO A 280 -3.16 8.04 -19.89
C PRO A 280 -3.78 9.13 -19.03
N GLU A 281 -4.80 9.83 -19.54
CA GLU A 281 -5.50 10.90 -18.81
C GLU A 281 -6.34 10.42 -17.63
N GLN A 282 -6.62 9.12 -17.52
CA GLN A 282 -7.37 8.52 -16.42
C GLN A 282 -6.50 8.11 -15.23
N VAL A 283 -5.17 8.15 -15.38
CA VAL A 283 -4.22 7.82 -14.31
C VAL A 283 -3.46 9.09 -13.93
N GLN A 284 -3.78 9.67 -12.79
CA GLN A 284 -3.41 11.03 -12.47
C GLN A 284 -2.78 11.20 -11.09
N ARG A 285 -2.37 12.42 -10.79
CA ARG A 285 -1.94 12.86 -9.47
C ARG A 285 -2.90 13.87 -8.88
N THR A 286 -3.27 13.65 -7.61
CA THR A 286 -3.99 14.62 -6.77
C THR A 286 -3.01 15.16 -5.73
N VAL A 287 -2.38 16.30 -6.03
CA VAL A 287 -1.31 16.85 -5.20
C VAL A 287 -1.88 17.71 -4.08
N PHE A 288 -1.52 17.38 -2.85
CA PHE A 288 -1.75 18.16 -1.62
C PHE A 288 -0.64 17.83 -0.62
N LYS A 289 -0.51 18.61 0.44
CA LYS A 289 0.51 18.39 1.47
C LYS A 289 0.20 17.11 2.25
N TYR A 290 1.08 16.14 2.11
CA TYR A 290 0.92 14.79 2.61
C TYR A 290 2.22 14.32 3.25
N SER A 291 2.12 13.60 4.36
CA SER A 291 3.26 12.90 4.95
C SER A 291 2.86 11.54 5.50
N LYS A 292 3.87 10.74 5.80
CA LYS A 292 3.77 9.48 6.51
C LYS A 292 4.46 9.57 7.87
N TYR A 293 4.01 8.73 8.80
CA TYR A 293 4.59 8.58 10.13
C TYR A 293 6.13 8.55 10.14
N MET A 294 6.74 7.76 9.25
CA MET A 294 8.19 7.63 9.10
C MET A 294 8.90 8.93 8.62
N GLN A 295 8.14 9.88 8.08
CA GLN A 295 8.68 11.12 7.51
C GLN A 295 8.47 12.32 8.43
N ARG A 296 7.36 12.33 9.17
CA ARG A 296 6.99 13.42 10.05
C ARG A 296 5.93 12.96 11.03
N GLY A 297 6.33 12.43 12.15
CA GLY A 297 5.37 11.92 13.12
C GLY A 297 4.46 13.00 13.71
N ALA A 298 3.23 12.62 13.88
CA ALA A 298 2.28 13.29 14.73
C ALA A 298 1.43 12.21 15.43
N PHE A 299 0.99 12.46 16.63
CA PHE A 299 0.04 11.60 17.32
C PHE A 299 -1.06 12.44 17.96
N ILE A 300 -2.16 11.78 18.26
CA ILE A 300 -3.25 12.37 19.01
C ILE A 300 -3.21 11.78 20.41
N ASP A 301 -3.14 12.64 21.43
CA ASP A 301 -3.20 12.20 22.81
C ASP A 301 -4.61 11.74 23.24
N ASP A 302 -4.73 11.26 24.46
CA ASP A 302 -6.02 10.77 24.99
C ASP A 302 -7.07 11.89 25.14
N GLY A 303 -6.65 13.16 25.17
CA GLY A 303 -7.52 14.33 25.13
C GLY A 303 -8.00 14.71 23.73
N GLY A 304 -7.47 14.05 22.68
CA GLY A 304 -7.78 14.35 21.28
C GLY A 304 -6.94 15.49 20.69
N GLU A 305 -5.88 15.93 21.39
CA GLU A 305 -4.98 16.99 20.92
C GLU A 305 -3.84 16.43 20.07
N PRO A 306 -3.49 17.08 18.93
CA PRO A 306 -2.41 16.64 18.08
C PRO A 306 -1.04 17.07 18.63
N HIS A 307 -0.13 16.15 18.66
CA HIS A 307 1.27 16.38 19.00
C HIS A 307 2.19 16.03 17.83
N ALA A 308 3.09 16.95 17.46
CA ALA A 308 4.11 16.70 16.44
C ALA A 308 5.34 16.04 17.09
N TYR A 309 5.82 14.96 16.49
CA TYR A 309 7.08 14.36 16.89
C TYR A 309 8.26 15.07 16.24
N MET A 310 9.29 15.33 17.03
CA MET A 310 10.58 15.74 16.50
C MET A 310 11.31 14.55 15.88
N PRO A 311 12.18 14.76 14.87
CA PRO A 311 12.93 13.67 14.23
C PRO A 311 13.69 12.75 15.21
N ASP A 312 14.16 13.32 16.33
CA ASP A 312 14.94 12.61 17.35
C ASP A 312 14.09 11.69 18.26
N THR A 313 12.77 11.70 18.09
CA THR A 313 11.83 10.88 18.88
C THR A 313 11.58 9.50 18.28
N TYR A 314 12.15 9.22 17.13
CA TYR A 314 12.06 7.91 16.46
C TYR A 314 13.29 7.06 16.77
N ASP A 315 13.05 5.80 17.09
CA ASP A 315 14.15 4.84 17.10
C ASP A 315 14.56 4.43 15.65
N LYS A 316 15.63 3.66 15.53
CA LYS A 316 16.13 3.19 14.23
C LYS A 316 15.19 2.24 13.49
N SER A 317 14.13 1.74 14.15
CA SER A 317 13.08 0.93 13.54
C SER A 317 11.91 1.77 12.99
N GLY A 318 11.93 3.09 13.26
CA GLY A 318 10.85 4.01 12.93
C GLY A 318 9.68 3.96 13.93
N CYS A 319 9.92 3.41 15.12
CA CYS A 319 8.96 3.43 16.22
C CYS A 319 9.16 4.68 17.08
N ILE A 320 8.05 5.17 17.64
CA ILE A 320 8.07 6.27 18.61
C ILE A 320 8.77 5.78 19.88
N THR A 321 9.75 6.56 20.36
CA THR A 321 10.38 6.26 21.64
C THR A 321 9.46 6.60 22.81
N GLU A 322 9.55 5.84 23.90
CA GLU A 322 8.75 6.09 25.11
C GLU A 322 8.90 7.52 25.66
N ASN A 323 10.06 8.15 25.45
CA ASN A 323 10.30 9.53 25.86
C ASN A 323 9.51 10.56 25.03
N ALA A 324 9.06 10.20 23.84
CA ALA A 324 8.21 11.08 23.01
C ALA A 324 6.75 11.05 23.45
N LEU A 325 6.35 10.02 24.18
CA LEU A 325 4.99 9.89 24.74
C LEU A 325 4.88 10.55 26.12
N ALA A 326 6.02 10.93 26.74
CA ALA A 326 6.08 11.52 28.08
C ALA A 326 6.17 13.05 28.08
N ASN A 327 6.34 13.70 26.95
CA ASN A 327 6.37 15.15 26.73
C ASN A 327 5.17 15.60 25.90
#